data_134c518dab2b54ab360da755b16c3112
#
_entry.id   134c518dab2b54ab360da755b16c3112
#
_cell.length_a   1.000
_cell.length_b   1.000
_cell.length_c   1.000
_cell.angle_alpha   90.00
_cell.angle_beta   90.00
_cell.angle_gamma   90.00
#
_symmetry.space_group_name_H-M   'P 1'
#
loop_
_entity.id
_entity.type
_entity.pdbx_description
1 polymer ?
#
loop_
_entity_poly.entity_id
_entity_poly.type
_entity_poly.pdbx_seq_one_letter_code
_entity_poly.pdbx_strand_id
1 'polypeptide(L)'
;MEIKALVTDSSAKARKNIIRSLKEIGVRKVAEAADGDEAIQLLQKGTYDVVFAEWNTQLNSREELVKAFRKVNPKLPIIVTAPPSRTPDDLQKSCPNASNYLTLPFTTEQLRKTVSEYVPSIAG
;
A
#
# COMPACT_ATOMS: atom_id res chain seq x y z
N MET A 1 16.00 -13.24 -2.52
CA MET A 1 15.56 -12.36 -1.44
C MET A 1 14.05 -12.27 -1.43
N GLU A 2 13.44 -12.52 -0.31
CA GLU A 2 11.99 -12.47 -0.21
C GLU A 2 11.47 -11.05 -0.04
N ILE A 3 10.51 -10.70 -0.87
CA ILE A 3 9.84 -9.39 -0.81
C ILE A 3 8.69 -9.49 0.18
N LYS A 4 8.59 -8.52 1.06
CA LYS A 4 7.54 -8.47 2.07
C LYS A 4 6.68 -7.22 1.87
N ALA A 5 5.37 -7.43 1.81
CA ALA A 5 4.40 -6.35 1.61
C ALA A 5 3.46 -6.25 2.80
N LEU A 6 2.98 -5.02 3.04
CA LEU A 6 1.93 -4.75 4.02
C LEU A 6 0.73 -4.17 3.27
N VAL A 7 -0.45 -4.74 3.49
CA VAL A 7 -1.68 -4.29 2.83
C VAL A 7 -2.66 -3.78 3.89
N THR A 8 -3.02 -2.50 3.78
CA THR A 8 -3.95 -1.85 4.70
C THR A 8 -5.19 -1.41 3.94
N ASP A 9 -6.34 -1.93 4.33
CA ASP A 9 -7.64 -1.54 3.77
C ASP A 9 -8.73 -1.98 4.75
N SER A 10 -9.75 -1.16 4.92
CA SER A 10 -10.88 -1.50 5.79
C SER A 10 -11.73 -2.63 5.20
N SER A 11 -11.69 -2.82 3.89
CA SER A 11 -12.44 -3.88 3.20
C SER A 11 -11.63 -5.16 3.11
N ALA A 12 -12.14 -6.24 3.70
CA ALA A 12 -11.52 -7.56 3.60
C ALA A 12 -11.44 -8.03 2.14
N LYS A 13 -12.47 -7.70 1.35
CA LYS A 13 -12.50 -8.06 -0.07
C LYS A 13 -11.39 -7.35 -0.85
N ALA A 14 -11.19 -6.07 -0.59
CA ALA A 14 -10.12 -5.30 -1.23
C ALA A 14 -8.75 -5.85 -0.84
N ARG A 15 -8.54 -6.16 0.45
CA ARG A 15 -7.28 -6.77 0.89
C ARG A 15 -7.00 -8.08 0.17
N LYS A 16 -8.01 -8.96 0.08
CA LYS A 16 -7.86 -10.27 -0.59
C LYS A 16 -7.48 -10.11 -2.05
N ASN A 17 -8.07 -9.15 -2.74
CA ASN A 17 -7.77 -8.91 -4.16
C ASN A 17 -6.34 -8.44 -4.35
N ILE A 18 -5.88 -7.52 -3.50
CA ILE A 18 -4.50 -7.03 -3.55
C ILE A 18 -3.52 -8.16 -3.25
N ILE A 19 -3.79 -8.93 -2.20
CA ILE A 19 -2.93 -10.04 -1.77
C ILE A 19 -2.85 -11.11 -2.86
N ARG A 20 -3.97 -11.45 -3.48
CA ARG A 20 -3.98 -12.43 -4.56
C ARG A 20 -3.10 -11.98 -5.73
N SER A 21 -3.23 -10.74 -6.14
CA SER A 21 -2.41 -10.19 -7.22
C SER A 21 -0.92 -10.13 -6.85
N LEU A 22 -0.63 -9.78 -5.60
CA LEU A 22 0.75 -9.79 -5.12
C LEU A 22 1.36 -11.19 -5.19
N LYS A 23 0.60 -12.21 -4.80
CA LYS A 23 1.06 -13.61 -4.89
C LYS A 23 1.29 -14.03 -6.34
N GLU A 24 0.43 -13.59 -7.25
CA GLU A 24 0.58 -13.90 -8.68
C GLU A 24 1.86 -13.32 -9.27
N ILE A 25 2.36 -12.21 -8.75
CA ILE A 25 3.62 -11.62 -9.22
C ILE A 25 4.83 -12.04 -8.39
N GLY A 26 4.65 -12.99 -7.47
CA GLY A 26 5.75 -13.58 -6.72
C GLY A 26 6.00 -13.02 -5.32
N VAL A 27 5.15 -12.12 -4.84
CA VAL A 27 5.24 -11.58 -3.48
C VAL A 27 4.45 -12.50 -2.56
N ARG A 28 5.15 -13.33 -1.79
CA ARG A 28 4.53 -14.37 -0.96
C ARG A 28 4.33 -13.97 0.48
N LYS A 29 5.18 -13.11 1.01
CA LYS A 29 5.07 -12.63 2.38
C LYS A 29 4.26 -11.34 2.42
N VAL A 30 3.02 -11.45 2.86
CA VAL A 30 2.11 -10.33 2.93
C VAL A 30 1.47 -10.30 4.31
N ALA A 31 1.64 -9.17 5.01
CA ALA A 31 0.90 -8.89 6.23
C ALA A 31 -0.29 -8.01 5.87
N GLU A 32 -1.40 -8.14 6.60
CA GLU A 32 -2.57 -7.33 6.35
C GLU A 32 -3.06 -6.64 7.61
N ALA A 33 -3.60 -5.46 7.44
CA ALA A 33 -4.17 -4.65 8.50
C ALA A 33 -5.54 -4.13 8.07
N ALA A 34 -6.50 -4.18 8.98
CA ALA A 34 -7.85 -3.70 8.72
C ALA A 34 -7.99 -2.20 9.01
N ASP A 35 -7.07 -1.62 9.76
CA ASP A 35 -7.09 -0.20 10.11
C ASP A 35 -5.67 0.36 10.24
N GLY A 36 -5.60 1.68 10.41
CA GLY A 36 -4.32 2.39 10.44
C GLY A 36 -3.47 2.08 11.65
N ASP A 37 -4.08 1.93 12.82
CA ASP A 37 -3.33 1.64 14.04
C ASP A 37 -2.67 0.27 13.98
N GLU A 38 -3.38 -0.73 13.47
CA GLU A 38 -2.82 -2.06 13.25
C GLU A 38 -1.66 -2.01 12.26
N ALA A 39 -1.82 -1.24 11.18
CA ALA A 39 -0.79 -1.11 10.16
C ALA A 39 0.50 -0.50 10.74
N ILE A 40 0.38 0.53 11.55
CA ILE A 40 1.53 1.17 12.19
C ILE A 40 2.22 0.21 13.15
N GLN A 41 1.45 -0.56 13.92
CA GLN A 41 2.03 -1.56 14.82
C GLN A 41 2.85 -2.59 14.06
N LEU A 42 2.31 -3.08 12.93
CA LEU A 42 3.02 -4.04 12.09
C LEU A 42 4.30 -3.44 11.51
N LEU A 43 4.24 -2.20 11.06
CA LEU A 43 5.41 -1.53 10.48
C LEU A 43 6.50 -1.29 11.52
N GLN A 44 6.12 -0.99 12.76
CA GLN A 44 7.08 -0.79 13.85
C GLN A 44 7.78 -2.09 14.27
N LYS A 45 7.12 -3.23 14.07
CA LYS A 45 7.64 -4.54 14.48
C LYS A 45 8.40 -5.29 13.38
N GLY A 46 8.27 -4.87 12.13
CA GLY A 46 8.88 -5.56 11.02
C GLY A 46 9.39 -4.61 9.95
N THR A 47 10.04 -5.17 8.94
CA THR A 47 10.49 -4.41 7.78
C THR A 47 9.69 -4.85 6.56
N TYR A 48 9.36 -3.89 5.71
CA TYR A 48 8.56 -4.13 4.51
C TYR A 48 9.22 -3.46 3.31
N ASP A 49 9.09 -4.09 2.14
CA ASP A 49 9.64 -3.56 0.90
C ASP A 49 8.66 -2.63 0.20
N VAL A 50 7.37 -2.83 0.45
CA VAL A 50 6.31 -2.00 -0.12
C VAL A 50 5.07 -2.09 0.77
N VAL A 51 4.34 -0.98 0.89
CA VAL A 51 3.06 -0.93 1.63
C VAL A 51 1.97 -0.38 0.73
N PHE A 52 0.77 -0.95 0.92
CA PHE A 52 -0.45 -0.46 0.29
C PHE A 52 -1.32 0.16 1.38
N ALA A 53 -1.81 1.37 1.12
CA ALA A 53 -2.66 2.10 2.05
C ALA A 53 -3.90 2.63 1.33
N GLU A 54 -5.08 2.41 1.90
CA GLU A 54 -6.31 2.98 1.38
C GLU A 54 -6.27 4.51 1.53
N TRP A 55 -6.70 5.23 0.51
CA TRP A 55 -6.52 6.68 0.35
C TRP A 55 -7.03 7.52 1.54
N ASN A 56 -8.04 7.05 2.24
CA ASN A 56 -8.68 7.81 3.33
C ASN A 56 -8.45 7.21 4.72
N THR A 57 -7.46 6.35 4.87
CA THR A 57 -7.20 5.70 6.14
C THR A 57 -6.56 6.67 7.14
N GLN A 58 -7.12 6.72 8.34
CA GLN A 58 -6.60 7.52 9.43
C GLN A 58 -6.35 6.64 10.64
N LEU A 59 -5.46 7.09 11.51
CA LEU A 59 -5.28 6.51 12.84
C LEU A 59 -6.41 6.96 13.77
N ASN A 60 -6.53 6.33 14.93
CA ASN A 60 -7.49 6.76 15.95
C ASN A 60 -7.23 8.21 16.39
N SER A 61 -5.98 8.67 16.29
CA SER A 61 -5.60 10.07 16.56
C SER A 61 -6.03 11.02 15.44
N ARG A 62 -6.60 10.51 14.36
CA ARG A 62 -6.97 11.23 13.13
C ARG A 62 -5.78 11.66 12.27
N GLU A 63 -4.59 11.25 12.61
CA GLU A 63 -3.44 11.42 11.74
C GLU A 63 -3.60 10.55 10.48
N GLU A 64 -3.22 11.06 9.31
CA GLU A 64 -3.25 10.28 8.07
C GLU A 64 -2.22 9.15 8.13
N LEU A 65 -2.63 7.98 7.66
CA LEU A 65 -1.77 6.79 7.71
C LEU A 65 -0.45 7.00 6.95
N VAL A 66 -0.50 7.61 5.77
CA VAL A 66 0.70 7.83 4.96
C VAL A 66 1.72 8.70 5.70
N LYS A 67 1.25 9.75 6.37
CA LYS A 67 2.13 10.59 7.19
C LYS A 67 2.76 9.80 8.33
N ALA A 68 1.96 8.96 8.99
CA ALA A 68 2.45 8.11 10.07
C ALA A 68 3.49 7.12 9.57
N PHE A 69 3.27 6.50 8.41
CA PHE A 69 4.26 5.63 7.78
C PHE A 69 5.58 6.37 7.51
N ARG A 70 5.50 7.60 7.02
CA ARG A 70 6.69 8.41 6.72
C ARG A 70 7.51 8.74 7.96
N LYS A 71 6.87 8.89 9.10
CA LYS A 71 7.58 9.10 10.35
C LYS A 71 8.37 7.87 10.77
N VAL A 72 7.84 6.68 10.49
CA VAL A 72 8.52 5.42 10.81
C VAL A 72 9.65 5.18 9.80
N ASN A 73 9.39 5.38 8.52
CA ASN A 73 10.39 5.17 7.47
C ASN A 73 10.19 6.17 6.32
N PRO A 74 11.06 7.20 6.21
CA PRO A 74 10.92 8.22 5.18
C PRO A 74 11.09 7.71 3.74
N LYS A 75 11.72 6.54 3.57
CA LYS A 75 12.03 5.98 2.25
C LYS A 75 11.14 4.81 1.86
N LEU A 76 10.17 4.46 2.69
CA LEU A 76 9.29 3.33 2.44
C LEU A 76 8.47 3.56 1.16
N PRO A 77 8.48 2.60 0.20
CA PRO A 77 7.55 2.68 -0.93
C PRO A 77 6.11 2.51 -0.45
N ILE A 78 5.28 3.53 -0.65
CA ILE A 78 3.89 3.56 -0.24
C ILE A 78 3.01 3.76 -1.47
N ILE A 79 2.17 2.77 -1.76
CA ILE A 79 1.20 2.84 -2.84
C ILE A 79 -0.18 3.06 -2.25
N VAL A 80 -0.80 4.18 -2.58
CA VAL A 80 -2.14 4.52 -2.12
C VAL A 80 -3.17 3.95 -3.08
N THR A 81 -4.12 3.20 -2.55
CA THR A 81 -5.23 2.66 -3.34
C THR A 81 -6.46 3.55 -3.18
N ALA A 82 -7.19 3.74 -4.26
CA ALA A 82 -8.33 4.63 -4.26
C ALA A 82 -9.41 4.18 -5.25
N PRO A 83 -10.69 4.55 -5.00
CA PRO A 83 -11.76 4.25 -5.94
C PRO A 83 -11.62 5.11 -7.21
N PRO A 84 -12.28 4.72 -8.32
CA PRO A 84 -12.16 5.47 -9.58
C PRO A 84 -12.75 6.88 -9.51
N SER A 85 -13.53 7.18 -8.48
CA SER A 85 -14.08 8.52 -8.25
C SER A 85 -13.01 9.53 -7.83
N ARG A 86 -11.82 9.08 -7.43
CA ARG A 86 -10.71 9.95 -7.04
C ARG A 86 -9.72 10.06 -8.19
N THR A 87 -9.50 11.28 -8.66
CA THR A 87 -8.55 11.53 -9.75
C THR A 87 -7.12 11.52 -9.21
N PRO A 88 -6.12 11.34 -10.09
CA PRO A 88 -4.71 11.47 -9.66
C PRO A 88 -4.42 12.83 -9.02
N ASP A 89 -5.03 13.90 -9.51
CA ASP A 89 -4.84 15.23 -8.91
C ASP A 89 -5.40 15.29 -7.49
N ASP A 90 -6.57 14.71 -7.26
CA ASP A 90 -7.17 14.64 -5.92
C ASP A 90 -6.24 13.91 -4.95
N LEU A 91 -5.69 12.78 -5.39
CA LEU A 91 -4.82 11.95 -4.57
C LEU A 91 -3.49 12.65 -4.29
N GLN A 92 -2.94 13.36 -5.28
CA GLN A 92 -1.72 14.14 -5.11
C GLN A 92 -1.90 15.21 -4.02
N LYS A 93 -3.09 15.81 -3.95
CA LYS A 93 -3.40 16.84 -2.97
C LYS A 93 -3.65 16.25 -1.58
N SER A 94 -4.39 15.13 -1.50
CA SER A 94 -4.76 14.53 -0.21
C SER A 94 -3.69 13.62 0.36
N CYS A 95 -2.87 12.99 -0.48
CA CYS A 95 -1.80 12.07 -0.06
C CYS A 95 -0.48 12.41 -0.76
N PRO A 96 0.07 13.62 -0.55
CA PRO A 96 1.27 14.05 -1.29
C PRO A 96 2.52 13.28 -0.94
N ASN A 97 2.52 12.56 0.19
CA ASN A 97 3.68 11.81 0.67
C ASN A 97 3.71 10.36 0.20
N ALA A 98 2.73 9.94 -0.59
CA ALA A 98 2.71 8.60 -1.17
C ALA A 98 3.74 8.50 -2.31
N SER A 99 4.25 7.28 -2.53
CA SER A 99 5.17 7.03 -3.65
C SER A 99 4.42 6.94 -4.96
N ASN A 100 3.24 6.34 -4.96
CA ASN A 100 2.41 6.18 -6.16
C ASN A 100 0.98 5.88 -5.77
N TYR A 101 0.11 5.79 -6.76
CA TYR A 101 -1.32 5.56 -6.59
C TYR A 101 -1.79 4.43 -7.49
N LEU A 102 -2.77 3.65 -7.02
CA LEU A 102 -3.36 2.55 -7.78
C LEU A 102 -4.88 2.61 -7.65
N THR A 103 -5.56 2.78 -8.78
CA THR A 103 -7.01 2.86 -8.81
C THR A 103 -7.64 1.47 -8.76
N LEU A 104 -8.64 1.30 -7.89
CA LEU A 104 -9.40 0.06 -7.80
C LEU A 104 -10.64 0.14 -8.70
N PRO A 105 -11.03 -0.92 -9.40
CA PRO A 105 -10.32 -2.20 -9.53
C PRO A 105 -9.08 -2.07 -10.43
N PHE A 106 -8.12 -2.96 -10.23
CA PHE A 106 -6.90 -2.99 -11.02
C PHE A 106 -6.68 -4.38 -11.62
N THR A 107 -5.88 -4.45 -12.68
CA THR A 107 -5.41 -5.73 -13.20
C THR A 107 -4.11 -6.12 -12.50
N THR A 108 -3.79 -7.42 -12.49
CA THR A 108 -2.51 -7.88 -11.94
C THR A 108 -1.33 -7.21 -12.64
N GLU A 109 -1.45 -6.94 -13.93
CA GLU A 109 -0.39 -6.26 -14.68
C GLU A 109 -0.20 -4.81 -14.25
N GLN A 110 -1.29 -4.10 -13.97
CA GLN A 110 -1.22 -2.73 -13.43
C GLN A 110 -0.53 -2.71 -12.06
N LEU A 111 -0.88 -3.67 -11.20
CA LEU A 111 -0.24 -3.79 -9.89
C LEU A 111 1.24 -4.14 -10.05
N ARG A 112 1.59 -5.08 -10.93
CA ARG A 112 2.98 -5.45 -11.19
C ARG A 112 3.80 -4.24 -11.63
N LYS A 113 3.28 -3.48 -12.57
CA LYS A 113 3.94 -2.30 -13.11
C LYS A 113 4.22 -1.28 -12.01
N THR A 114 3.23 -1.04 -11.15
CA THR A 114 3.35 -0.10 -10.05
C THR A 114 4.38 -0.56 -9.02
N VAL A 115 4.33 -1.84 -8.64
CA VAL A 115 5.26 -2.41 -7.66
C VAL A 115 6.70 -2.44 -8.21
N SER A 116 6.86 -2.77 -9.49
CA SER A 116 8.19 -2.92 -10.09
C SER A 116 8.98 -1.61 -10.12
N GLU A 117 8.33 -0.48 -10.05
CA GLU A 117 9.01 0.82 -9.96
C GLU A 117 9.83 0.94 -8.67
N TYR A 118 9.42 0.27 -7.61
CA TYR A 118 10.02 0.36 -6.27
C TYR A 118 10.71 -0.94 -5.86
N VAL A 119 10.33 -2.05 -6.47
CA VAL A 119 10.89 -3.38 -6.20
C VAL A 119 11.30 -3.99 -7.54
N PRO A 120 12.51 -3.63 -8.07
CA PRO A 120 12.91 -4.02 -9.42
C PRO A 120 12.93 -5.52 -9.69
N SER A 121 13.10 -6.35 -8.67
CA SER A 121 13.10 -7.82 -8.84
C SER A 121 11.75 -8.36 -9.33
N ILE A 122 10.68 -7.56 -9.25
CA ILE A 122 9.34 -7.94 -9.72
C ILE A 122 9.19 -7.67 -11.23
N ALA A 123 10.03 -6.81 -11.80
CA ALA A 123 9.96 -6.41 -13.21
C ALA A 123 10.56 -7.49 -14.10
N GLY A 124 10.00 -8.62 -14.14
CA GLY A 124 10.53 -9.69 -14.96
C GLY A 124 9.67 -10.03 -16.17
#